data_c0e8586a0254a1a7ccb997c7d81f2d7f
#
_entry.id   c0e8586a0254a1a7ccb997c7d81f2d7f
#
_cell.length_a   1.000
_cell.length_b   1.000
_cell.length_c   1.000
_cell.angle_alpha   90.00
_cell.angle_beta   90.00
_cell.angle_gamma   90.00
#
_symmetry.space_group_name_H-M   'P 1'
#
loop_
_entity.id
_entity.type
_entity.pdbx_description
1 polymer ?
#
loop_
_entity_poly.entity_id
_entity_poly.type
_entity_poly.pdbx_seq_one_letter_code
_entity_poly.pdbx_strand_id
1 'polypeptide(L)'
;MATKTKAVGVKRASDKQYMLAENRCIRLMKDTVAISDLVKNNTIELTHQRFVTLMLNVREIEESLRKVCATEFVKHQEHIGGGWYVSVTTGFACVDIRKFFQPAFTYEERPTRTGFAIRISEWLAFVDAARLMMGENAFLSEIHPCGDHSSPAQCKECYPFRNNPDVMFNSEVM
;
A
#
# COMPACT_ATOMS: atom_id res chain seq x y z
N MET A 1 48.44 -8.59 -27.24
CA MET A 1 47.05 -8.67 -27.75
C MET A 1 46.12 -8.72 -26.54
N ALA A 2 45.44 -7.61 -26.24
CA ALA A 2 44.52 -7.55 -25.10
C ALA A 2 43.09 -7.78 -25.61
N THR A 3 42.50 -8.87 -25.23
CA THR A 3 41.11 -9.21 -25.52
C THR A 3 40.19 -8.40 -24.63
N LYS A 4 39.45 -7.45 -25.21
CA LYS A 4 38.38 -6.71 -24.56
C LYS A 4 37.20 -7.64 -24.36
N THR A 5 36.96 -8.06 -23.14
CA THR A 5 35.74 -8.74 -22.73
C THR A 5 34.60 -7.69 -22.75
N LYS A 6 33.64 -7.85 -23.69
CA LYS A 6 32.40 -7.06 -23.71
C LYS A 6 31.58 -7.47 -22.50
N ALA A 7 31.34 -6.53 -21.59
CA ALA A 7 30.34 -6.69 -20.55
C ALA A 7 28.98 -6.89 -21.20
N VAL A 8 28.38 -8.06 -20.99
CA VAL A 8 27.00 -8.35 -21.35
C VAL A 8 26.12 -7.49 -20.43
N GLY A 9 25.54 -6.45 -21.01
CA GLY A 9 24.58 -5.61 -20.30
C GLY A 9 23.38 -6.45 -19.90
N VAL A 10 23.21 -6.65 -18.60
CA VAL A 10 21.97 -7.18 -18.03
C VAL A 10 20.88 -6.19 -18.43
N LYS A 11 20.00 -6.60 -19.34
CA LYS A 11 18.77 -5.85 -19.64
C LYS A 11 18.01 -5.71 -18.33
N ARG A 12 17.97 -4.49 -17.75
CA ARG A 12 17.04 -4.16 -16.66
C ARG A 12 15.65 -4.51 -17.14
N ALA A 13 14.90 -5.26 -16.32
CA ALA A 13 13.50 -5.48 -16.55
C ALA A 13 12.87 -4.13 -16.88
N SER A 14 12.14 -4.04 -17.98
CA SER A 14 11.54 -2.79 -18.45
C SER A 14 10.65 -2.26 -17.35
N ASP A 15 10.89 -1.04 -16.89
CA ASP A 15 10.05 -0.31 -15.92
C ASP A 15 8.67 -0.05 -16.54
N LYS A 16 7.86 -1.13 -16.68
CA LYS A 16 6.52 -1.04 -17.23
C LYS A 16 5.65 -0.21 -16.30
N GLN A 17 5.07 0.84 -16.86
CA GLN A 17 4.12 1.70 -16.17
C GLN A 17 2.71 1.32 -16.58
N TYR A 18 1.83 1.21 -15.60
CA TYR A 18 0.40 0.99 -15.79
C TYR A 18 -0.30 2.29 -15.43
N MET A 19 -0.88 2.95 -16.42
CA MET A 19 -1.46 4.28 -16.26
C MET A 19 -2.82 4.22 -15.55
N LEU A 20 -3.05 5.12 -14.61
CA LEU A 20 -4.32 5.32 -13.91
C LEU A 20 -5.04 6.55 -14.46
N ALA A 21 -4.27 7.54 -14.82
CA ALA A 21 -4.68 8.79 -15.43
C ALA A 21 -3.49 9.36 -16.20
N GLU A 22 -3.66 10.51 -16.86
CA GLU A 22 -2.61 11.13 -17.68
C GLU A 22 -1.24 11.22 -16.97
N ASN A 23 -1.24 11.55 -15.67
CA ASN A 23 -0.01 11.78 -14.90
C ASN A 23 0.13 10.87 -13.68
N ARG A 24 -0.67 9.82 -13.59
CA ARG A 24 -0.66 8.88 -12.46
C ARG A 24 -0.48 7.46 -12.96
N CYS A 25 0.41 6.73 -12.30
CA CYS A 25 0.72 5.36 -12.69
C CYS A 25 1.09 4.49 -11.49
N ILE A 26 1.01 3.18 -11.70
CA ILE A 26 1.67 2.18 -10.85
C ILE A 26 2.81 1.53 -11.61
N ARG A 27 3.85 1.13 -10.89
CA ARG A 27 5.02 0.44 -11.42
C ARG A 27 5.43 -0.68 -10.49
N LEU A 28 5.72 -1.83 -11.08
CA LEU A 28 6.33 -2.94 -10.34
C LEU A 28 7.83 -2.69 -10.26
N MET A 29 8.33 -2.59 -9.04
CA MET A 29 9.76 -2.49 -8.72
C MET A 29 10.27 -3.85 -8.22
N LYS A 30 11.58 -3.97 -8.00
CA LYS A 30 12.19 -5.21 -7.53
C LYS A 30 11.56 -5.75 -6.23
N ASP A 31 11.36 -4.88 -5.26
CA ASP A 31 10.91 -5.26 -3.91
C ASP A 31 9.62 -4.55 -3.49
N THR A 32 9.11 -3.66 -4.33
CA THR A 32 7.95 -2.80 -4.03
C THR A 32 7.06 -2.59 -5.24
N VAL A 33 5.88 -2.05 -4.99
CA VAL A 33 5.01 -1.44 -6.00
C VAL A 33 4.98 0.07 -5.72
N ALA A 34 5.38 0.87 -6.70
CA ALA A 34 5.32 2.33 -6.62
C ALA A 34 4.00 2.85 -7.20
N ILE A 35 3.36 3.76 -6.48
CA ILE A 35 2.19 4.51 -6.94
C ILE A 35 2.61 5.97 -7.02
N SER A 36 2.51 6.57 -8.21
CA SER A 36 3.11 7.88 -8.50
C SER A 36 2.14 8.85 -9.14
N ASP A 37 2.23 10.10 -8.70
CA ASP A 37 1.70 11.28 -9.38
C ASP A 37 2.89 12.08 -9.92
N LEU A 38 3.09 12.02 -11.24
CA LEU A 38 4.27 12.54 -11.91
C LEU A 38 4.31 14.07 -11.92
N VAL A 39 3.15 14.73 -11.86
CA VAL A 39 3.06 16.20 -11.82
C VAL A 39 3.34 16.73 -10.42
N LYS A 40 2.76 16.09 -9.40
CA LYS A 40 2.95 16.51 -8.01
C LYS A 40 4.25 16.01 -7.41
N ASN A 41 4.99 15.19 -8.15
CA ASN A 41 6.20 14.50 -7.66
C ASN A 41 5.94 13.77 -6.33
N ASN A 42 4.76 13.15 -6.21
CA ASN A 42 4.36 12.36 -5.06
C ASN A 42 4.38 10.88 -5.44
N THR A 43 5.18 10.11 -4.73
CA THR A 43 5.30 8.66 -4.91
C THR A 43 5.27 7.98 -3.56
N ILE A 44 4.46 6.94 -3.45
CA ILE A 44 4.53 6.01 -2.33
C ILE A 44 5.00 4.66 -2.85
N GLU A 45 5.69 3.91 -2.00
CA GLU A 45 6.13 2.55 -2.27
C GLU A 45 5.56 1.61 -1.22
N LEU A 46 4.85 0.60 -1.69
CA LEU A 46 4.33 -0.48 -0.88
C LEU A 46 5.16 -1.73 -1.13
N THR A 47 5.53 -2.47 -0.10
CA THR A 47 6.08 -3.81 -0.30
C THR A 47 5.09 -4.65 -1.10
N HIS A 48 5.56 -5.68 -1.81
CA HIS A 48 4.67 -6.58 -2.54
C HIS A 48 3.58 -7.16 -1.64
N GLN A 49 3.92 -7.50 -0.40
CA GLN A 49 2.96 -8.01 0.59
C GLN A 49 1.87 -6.98 0.93
N ARG A 50 2.23 -5.71 1.18
CA ARG A 50 1.26 -4.64 1.46
C ARG A 50 0.37 -4.37 0.25
N PHE A 51 0.95 -4.40 -0.95
CA PHE A 51 0.19 -4.24 -2.19
C PHE A 51 -0.82 -5.38 -2.40
N VAL A 52 -0.41 -6.63 -2.20
CA VAL A 52 -1.31 -7.79 -2.29
C VAL A 52 -2.42 -7.69 -1.24
N THR A 53 -2.09 -7.30 -0.01
CA THR A 53 -3.08 -7.07 1.05
C THR A 53 -4.09 -5.98 0.68
N LEU A 54 -3.62 -4.87 0.08
CA LEU A 54 -4.51 -3.83 -0.46
C LEU A 54 -5.48 -4.40 -1.51
N MET A 55 -4.97 -5.20 -2.43
CA MET A 55 -5.78 -5.79 -3.51
C MET A 55 -6.82 -6.78 -3.01
N LEU A 56 -6.57 -7.47 -1.90
CA LEU A 56 -7.56 -8.34 -1.25
C LEU A 56 -8.72 -7.56 -0.62
N ASN A 57 -8.49 -6.30 -0.24
CA ASN A 57 -9.51 -5.42 0.33
C ASN A 57 -10.31 -4.61 -0.70
N VAL A 58 -10.10 -4.83 -1.99
CA VAL A 58 -10.76 -4.06 -3.07
C VAL A 58 -12.29 -4.11 -2.94
N ARG A 59 -12.86 -5.26 -2.62
CA ARG A 59 -14.31 -5.43 -2.50
C ARG A 59 -14.89 -4.57 -1.38
N GLU A 60 -14.28 -4.56 -0.21
CA GLU A 60 -14.69 -3.78 0.96
C GLU A 60 -14.51 -2.28 0.72
N ILE A 61 -13.46 -1.92 0.00
CA ILE A 61 -13.21 -0.53 -0.42
C ILE A 61 -14.32 -0.07 -1.39
N GLU A 62 -14.64 -0.87 -2.41
CA GLU A 62 -15.69 -0.56 -3.38
C GLU A 62 -17.08 -0.47 -2.74
N GLU A 63 -17.38 -1.33 -1.76
CA GLU A 63 -18.60 -1.23 -0.97
C GLU A 63 -18.67 0.10 -0.20
N SER A 64 -17.55 0.50 0.42
CA SER A 64 -17.44 1.76 1.15
C SER A 64 -17.59 2.97 0.21
N LEU A 65 -16.99 2.92 -0.98
CA LEU A 65 -17.14 3.97 -2.00
C LEU A 65 -18.60 4.11 -2.47
N ARG A 66 -19.31 2.99 -2.67
CA ARG A 66 -20.74 3.03 -3.04
C ARG A 66 -21.58 3.73 -1.97
N LYS A 67 -21.32 3.44 -0.70
CA LYS A 67 -21.98 4.10 0.42
C LYS A 67 -21.70 5.60 0.46
N VAL A 68 -20.44 6.01 0.27
CA VAL A 68 -20.07 7.43 0.17
C VAL A 68 -20.81 8.11 -0.97
N CYS A 69 -20.88 7.48 -2.16
CA CYS A 69 -21.62 8.01 -3.30
C CYS A 69 -23.14 8.08 -3.04
N ALA A 70 -23.69 7.20 -2.19
CA ALA A 70 -25.07 7.22 -1.75
C ALA A 70 -25.33 8.19 -0.58
N THR A 71 -24.34 9.03 -0.24
CA THR A 71 -24.38 10.01 0.87
C THR A 71 -24.56 9.38 2.25
N GLU A 72 -24.22 8.10 2.40
CA GLU A 72 -24.17 7.43 3.68
C GLU A 72 -22.92 7.81 4.48
N PHE A 73 -23.03 7.73 5.81
CA PHE A 73 -21.86 7.91 6.66
C PHE A 73 -20.95 6.67 6.58
N VAL A 74 -19.69 6.88 6.22
CA VAL A 74 -18.66 5.83 6.13
C VAL A 74 -17.40 6.31 6.84
N LYS A 75 -16.84 5.43 7.65
CA LYS A 75 -15.49 5.52 8.20
C LYS A 75 -14.85 4.14 8.12
N HIS A 76 -14.39 3.79 6.92
CA HIS A 76 -13.70 2.53 6.66
C HIS A 76 -12.20 2.76 6.72
N GLN A 77 -11.50 1.91 7.47
CA GLN A 77 -10.05 1.94 7.57
C GLN A 77 -9.56 0.50 7.77
N GLU A 78 -8.63 0.08 6.93
CA GLU A 78 -8.05 -1.26 6.96
C GLU A 78 -6.52 -1.19 6.96
N HIS A 79 -5.89 -1.94 7.87
CA HIS A 79 -4.44 -2.05 7.94
C HIS A 79 -3.94 -3.01 6.85
N ILE A 80 -3.00 -2.55 6.04
CA ILE A 80 -2.41 -3.34 4.94
C ILE A 80 -0.98 -3.81 5.22
N GLY A 81 -0.45 -3.52 6.40
CA GLY A 81 0.87 -3.94 6.88
C GLY A 81 1.82 -2.77 7.16
N GLY A 82 2.70 -2.96 8.15
CA GLY A 82 3.79 -2.03 8.45
C GLY A 82 3.36 -0.62 8.84
N GLY A 83 2.15 -0.44 9.40
CA GLY A 83 1.58 0.87 9.73
C GLY A 83 0.99 1.61 8.54
N TRP A 84 0.79 0.94 7.40
CA TRP A 84 0.07 1.48 6.27
C TRP A 84 -1.42 1.10 6.35
N TYR A 85 -2.26 2.06 6.08
CA TYR A 85 -3.70 1.92 6.07
C TYR A 85 -4.29 2.38 4.75
N VAL A 86 -5.35 1.71 4.33
CA VAL A 86 -6.26 2.20 3.29
C VAL A 86 -7.53 2.67 3.97
N SER A 87 -8.05 3.82 3.58
CA SER A 87 -9.26 4.38 4.17
C SER A 87 -10.18 5.01 3.14
N VAL A 88 -11.48 4.92 3.43
CA VAL A 88 -12.57 5.61 2.73
C VAL A 88 -13.43 6.29 3.79
N THR A 89 -13.54 7.61 3.72
CA THR A 89 -14.25 8.39 4.73
C THR A 89 -15.20 9.38 4.05
N THR A 90 -16.39 9.51 4.60
CA THR A 90 -17.36 10.52 4.17
C THR A 90 -16.76 11.92 4.21
N GLY A 91 -17.02 12.71 3.18
CA GLY A 91 -16.44 14.05 3.01
C GLY A 91 -15.18 14.08 2.15
N PHE A 92 -14.58 12.92 1.88
CA PHE A 92 -13.41 12.79 1.00
C PHE A 92 -13.72 11.87 -0.18
N ALA A 93 -13.71 12.42 -1.39
CA ALA A 93 -14.01 11.67 -2.61
C ALA A 93 -12.77 10.90 -3.11
N CYS A 94 -12.17 10.09 -2.25
CA CYS A 94 -10.96 9.34 -2.57
C CYS A 94 -10.80 8.08 -1.71
N VAL A 95 -9.96 7.17 -2.19
CA VAL A 95 -9.34 6.10 -1.42
C VAL A 95 -7.97 6.61 -0.98
N ASP A 96 -7.76 6.75 0.31
CA ASP A 96 -6.50 7.26 0.87
C ASP A 96 -5.63 6.09 1.36
N ILE A 97 -4.43 5.98 0.81
CA ILE A 97 -3.41 5.01 1.23
C ILE A 97 -2.35 5.80 1.98
N ARG A 98 -2.19 5.54 3.28
CA ARG A 98 -1.38 6.40 4.13
C ARG A 98 -0.62 5.63 5.19
N LYS A 99 0.61 6.08 5.47
CA LYS A 99 1.40 5.61 6.60
C LYS A 99 0.95 6.30 7.87
N PHE A 100 0.80 5.52 8.94
CA PHE A 100 0.51 5.99 10.29
C PHE A 100 1.74 5.80 11.18
N PHE A 101 1.77 6.49 12.28
CA PHE A 101 2.73 6.31 13.36
C PHE A 101 2.00 6.35 14.70
N GLN A 102 2.62 5.75 15.71
CA GLN A 102 2.13 5.84 17.07
C GLN A 102 3.05 6.79 17.84
N PRO A 103 2.54 7.93 18.33
CA PRO A 103 3.32 8.82 19.19
C PRO A 103 3.75 8.10 20.48
N ALA A 104 4.92 8.46 21.02
CA ALA A 104 5.36 7.96 22.31
C ALA A 104 4.30 8.22 23.40
N PHE A 105 4.15 7.27 24.31
CA PHE A 105 3.20 7.33 25.45
C PHE A 105 1.71 7.40 25.06
N THR A 106 1.36 7.09 23.80
CA THR A 106 -0.04 6.98 23.37
C THR A 106 -0.29 5.63 22.73
N TYR A 107 -1.56 5.19 22.76
CA TYR A 107 -2.01 4.01 22.02
C TYR A 107 -2.75 4.42 20.73
N GLU A 108 -2.79 5.73 20.45
CA GLU A 108 -3.48 6.27 19.27
C GLU A 108 -2.53 6.33 18.07
N GLU A 109 -2.96 5.73 16.99
CA GLU A 109 -2.28 5.84 15.71
C GLU A 109 -2.67 7.13 15.01
N ARG A 110 -1.69 7.84 14.48
CA ARG A 110 -1.88 9.12 13.80
C ARG A 110 -1.35 9.08 12.37
N PRO A 111 -2.06 9.70 11.41
CA PRO A 111 -1.61 9.75 10.03
C PRO A 111 -0.36 10.60 9.89
N THR A 112 0.55 10.14 9.03
CA THR A 112 1.70 10.92 8.57
C THR A 112 1.35 11.70 7.30
N ARG A 113 2.30 12.52 6.81
CA ARG A 113 2.17 13.16 5.49
C ARG A 113 2.44 12.19 4.34
N THR A 114 3.07 11.04 4.60
CA THR A 114 3.37 10.02 3.60
C THR A 114 2.11 9.26 3.24
N GLY A 115 1.58 9.54 2.07
CA GLY A 115 0.36 8.89 1.58
C GLY A 115 0.03 9.28 0.15
N PHE A 116 -0.97 8.60 -0.40
CA PHE A 116 -1.45 8.79 -1.75
C PHE A 116 -2.97 8.66 -1.80
N ALA A 117 -3.64 9.69 -2.26
CA ALA A 117 -5.08 9.70 -2.43
C ALA A 117 -5.44 9.38 -3.89
N ILE A 118 -6.18 8.29 -4.11
CA ILE A 118 -6.74 7.91 -5.41
C ILE A 118 -8.17 8.43 -5.46
N ARG A 119 -8.47 9.30 -6.42
CA ARG A 119 -9.83 9.85 -6.59
C ARG A 119 -10.80 8.72 -6.92
N ILE A 120 -12.07 8.87 -6.54
CA ILE A 120 -13.12 7.90 -6.89
C ILE A 120 -13.16 7.65 -8.40
N SER A 121 -13.03 8.73 -9.21
CA SER A 121 -13.00 8.63 -10.67
C SER A 121 -11.80 7.85 -11.24
N GLU A 122 -10.73 7.71 -10.47
CA GLU A 122 -9.51 7.00 -10.87
C GLU A 122 -9.43 5.59 -10.26
N TRP A 123 -10.28 5.27 -9.29
CA TRP A 123 -10.20 4.01 -8.53
C TRP A 123 -10.35 2.78 -9.43
N LEU A 124 -11.32 2.79 -10.34
CA LEU A 124 -11.52 1.66 -11.26
C LEU A 124 -10.30 1.43 -12.14
N ALA A 125 -9.72 2.51 -12.69
CA ALA A 125 -8.50 2.42 -13.49
C ALA A 125 -7.31 1.89 -12.67
N PHE A 126 -7.23 2.27 -11.38
CA PHE A 126 -6.23 1.71 -10.47
C PHE A 126 -6.41 0.20 -10.29
N VAL A 127 -7.62 -0.26 -10.02
CA VAL A 127 -7.91 -1.69 -9.82
C VAL A 127 -7.60 -2.48 -11.09
N ASP A 128 -7.99 -1.99 -12.25
CA ASP A 128 -7.73 -2.64 -13.54
C ASP A 128 -6.23 -2.71 -13.85
N ALA A 129 -5.51 -1.62 -13.66
CA ALA A 129 -4.06 -1.56 -13.84
C ALA A 129 -3.33 -2.51 -12.86
N ALA A 130 -3.77 -2.55 -11.61
CA ALA A 130 -3.21 -3.44 -10.59
C ALA A 130 -3.46 -4.91 -10.92
N ARG A 131 -4.67 -5.28 -11.34
CA ARG A 131 -5.01 -6.64 -11.78
C ARG A 131 -4.21 -7.07 -13.02
N LEU A 132 -4.05 -6.17 -13.99
CA LEU A 132 -3.22 -6.44 -15.17
C LEU A 132 -1.77 -6.68 -14.76
N MET A 133 -1.21 -5.84 -13.90
CA MET A 133 0.15 -6.00 -13.38
C MET A 133 0.32 -7.34 -12.63
N MET A 134 -0.64 -7.70 -11.79
CA MET A 134 -0.61 -9.00 -11.07
C MET A 134 -0.72 -10.18 -12.04
N GLY A 135 -1.57 -10.09 -13.06
CA GLY A 135 -1.72 -11.15 -14.07
C GLY A 135 -0.47 -11.37 -14.92
N GLU A 136 0.29 -10.31 -15.19
CA GLU A 136 1.57 -10.39 -15.90
C GLU A 136 2.74 -10.85 -15.03
N ASN A 137 2.59 -10.78 -13.71
CA ASN A 137 3.64 -11.10 -12.73
C ASN A 137 3.12 -12.12 -11.70
N ALA A 138 3.07 -13.39 -12.13
CA ALA A 138 2.46 -14.48 -11.38
C ALA A 138 3.00 -14.64 -9.93
N PHE A 139 4.26 -14.25 -9.68
CA PHE A 139 4.84 -14.33 -8.33
C PHE A 139 4.07 -13.49 -7.30
N LEU A 140 3.36 -12.41 -7.72
CA LEU A 140 2.54 -11.61 -6.81
C LEU A 140 1.36 -12.39 -6.23
N SER A 141 0.83 -13.37 -6.97
CA SER A 141 -0.25 -14.24 -6.48
C SER A 141 0.22 -15.31 -5.49
N GLU A 142 1.53 -15.53 -5.37
CA GLU A 142 2.14 -16.46 -4.42
C GLU A 142 2.48 -15.78 -3.08
N ILE A 143 2.35 -14.45 -3.01
CA ILE A 143 2.67 -13.68 -1.82
C ILE A 143 1.54 -13.81 -0.80
N HIS A 144 1.91 -14.24 0.41
CA HIS A 144 0.97 -14.29 1.53
C HIS A 144 0.67 -12.88 2.05
N PRO A 145 -0.61 -12.50 2.16
CA PRO A 145 -1.00 -11.20 2.67
C PRO A 145 -0.66 -11.04 4.15
N CYS A 146 -0.62 -9.79 4.60
CA CYS A 146 -0.50 -9.50 6.02
C CYS A 146 -1.73 -10.05 6.77
N GLY A 147 -1.50 -10.72 7.89
CA GLY A 147 -2.55 -11.40 8.67
C GLY A 147 -2.71 -12.89 8.38
N ASP A 148 -2.26 -13.38 7.23
CA ASP A 148 -2.33 -14.80 6.83
C ASP A 148 -1.04 -15.55 7.20
N HIS A 149 -0.54 -15.31 8.42
CA HIS A 149 0.64 -16.00 8.96
C HIS A 149 0.24 -16.99 10.04
N SER A 150 1.10 -18.00 10.26
CA SER A 150 0.97 -18.93 11.39
C SER A 150 1.08 -18.25 12.76
N SER A 151 1.75 -17.11 12.84
CA SER A 151 1.91 -16.31 14.08
C SER A 151 1.76 -14.81 13.79
N PRO A 152 0.57 -14.31 13.49
CA PRO A 152 0.34 -12.89 13.17
C PRO A 152 0.82 -11.96 14.28
N ALA A 153 0.63 -12.36 15.53
CA ALA A 153 1.02 -11.57 16.70
C ALA A 153 2.53 -11.29 16.83
N GLN A 154 3.37 -12.07 16.16
CA GLN A 154 4.83 -11.89 16.15
C GLN A 154 5.32 -11.18 14.87
N CYS A 155 4.44 -10.99 13.91
CA CYS A 155 4.77 -10.33 12.65
C CYS A 155 4.88 -8.82 12.84
N LYS A 156 6.03 -8.23 12.49
CA LYS A 156 6.24 -6.78 12.53
C LYS A 156 5.37 -6.03 11.52
N GLU A 157 5.01 -6.67 10.43
CA GLU A 157 4.09 -6.09 9.44
C GLU A 157 2.66 -6.02 9.96
N CYS A 158 2.19 -7.04 10.69
CA CYS A 158 0.85 -7.04 11.27
C CYS A 158 0.73 -6.12 12.49
N TYR A 159 1.78 -6.04 13.29
CA TYR A 159 1.82 -5.25 14.53
C TYR A 159 3.06 -4.36 14.58
N PRO A 160 3.15 -3.34 13.72
CA PRO A 160 4.36 -2.52 13.57
C PRO A 160 4.72 -1.72 14.82
N PHE A 161 3.75 -1.46 15.71
CA PHE A 161 3.93 -0.64 16.90
C PHE A 161 4.13 -1.45 18.19
N ARG A 162 4.05 -2.77 18.14
CA ARG A 162 4.13 -3.64 19.31
C ARG A 162 5.47 -3.56 20.06
N ASN A 163 6.55 -3.28 19.34
CA ASN A 163 7.91 -3.21 19.90
C ASN A 163 8.35 -1.76 20.14
N ASN A 164 7.43 -0.82 20.25
CA ASN A 164 7.78 0.50 20.73
C ASN A 164 8.17 0.37 22.20
N PRO A 165 9.44 0.62 22.59
CA PRO A 165 9.90 0.48 23.98
C PRO A 165 9.07 1.33 24.96
N ASP A 166 8.50 2.45 24.48
CA ASP A 166 7.67 3.33 25.27
C ASP A 166 6.29 2.71 25.60
N VAL A 167 5.83 1.74 24.83
CA VAL A 167 4.56 1.00 25.08
C VAL A 167 4.79 -0.14 26.09
N MET A 168 5.99 -0.72 26.13
CA MET A 168 6.30 -1.83 27.04
C MET A 168 6.37 -1.41 28.52
N PHE A 169 6.70 -0.15 28.80
CA PHE A 169 6.79 0.33 30.19
C PHE A 169 5.42 0.59 30.85
N ASN A 170 4.34 0.69 30.08
CA ASN A 170 3.00 0.93 30.63
C ASN A 170 2.18 -0.34 30.92
N SER A 171 2.66 -1.52 30.55
CA SER A 171 1.97 -2.79 30.82
C SER A 171 2.29 -3.38 32.21
N GLU A 172 3.21 -2.78 32.97
CA GLU A 172 3.56 -3.22 34.32
C GLU A 172 2.92 -2.39 35.46
N VAL A 173 2.04 -1.45 35.09
CA VAL A 173 1.30 -0.65 36.10
C VAL A 173 -0.19 -0.96 36.00
N MET A 174 -0.55 -2.16 36.39
CA MET A 174 -1.89 -2.50 36.88
C MET A 174 -1.74 -3.48 38.07
#